data_2f53bf2ebd414afe37a728d0641bbdb9
#
_entry.id   2f53bf2ebd414afe37a728d0641bbdb9
#
_cell.length_a   1.000
_cell.length_b   1.000
_cell.length_c   1.000
_cell.angle_alpha   90.00
_cell.angle_beta   90.00
_cell.angle_gamma   90.00
#
_symmetry.space_group_name_H-M   'P 1'
#
loop_
_entity.id
_entity.type
_entity.pdbx_description
1 polymer ?
#
loop_
_entity_poly.entity_id
_entity_poly.type
_entity_poly.pdbx_seq_one_letter_code
_entity_poly.pdbx_strand_id
1 'polypeptide(L)'
;MTQEIKIPELPDYDHEPKPYKGPSYDEVMAMRKRYLTPSLLTFYKKPIMIVQGSMQYLYDEKGRRYLDGIGGIVTVSVGHSHPRIADIVSEQFNTLVHNPPIYLNPIIAEYGKMLAQRLPGDLEVCYFVNSGSEANDLAMLMARLYTGNNDIIALRNGYHGGSQSTMGMTAHSTWKYNINQGSGVRHTIMPDCYRGPWGYDDPDAGTKYAADVQSVINHTTPGQVAGFFAEPIQGVGGTVVLPKGYLAKAYEHTRNAGGVCIADEVQTGFGRLGTHYWGFEYQGVTPDIVTMAKSIGNGA
;
A
#
# COMPACT_ATOMS: atom_id res chain seq x y z
N MET A 1 -31.92 25.69 11.81
CA MET A 1 -31.95 24.70 12.91
C MET A 1 -30.74 23.80 12.70
N THR A 2 -29.68 24.00 13.46
CA THR A 2 -28.50 23.11 13.47
C THR A 2 -28.94 21.83 14.19
N GLN A 3 -29.09 20.72 13.47
CA GLN A 3 -29.23 19.42 14.11
C GLN A 3 -28.00 19.17 14.97
N GLU A 4 -28.20 18.98 16.25
CA GLU A 4 -27.17 18.54 17.17
C GLU A 4 -26.70 17.14 16.75
N ILE A 5 -25.47 17.03 16.25
CA ILE A 5 -24.90 15.75 15.84
C ILE A 5 -24.64 14.96 17.11
N LYS A 6 -25.46 13.96 17.38
CA LYS A 6 -25.24 13.04 18.49
C LYS A 6 -24.02 12.17 18.17
N ILE A 7 -22.91 12.42 18.86
CA ILE A 7 -21.70 11.60 18.75
C ILE A 7 -22.03 10.22 19.36
N PRO A 8 -21.91 9.12 18.60
CA PRO A 8 -22.15 7.79 19.14
C PRO A 8 -21.11 7.46 20.23
N GLU A 9 -21.56 6.81 21.29
CA GLU A 9 -20.66 6.28 22.31
C GLU A 9 -19.85 5.11 21.72
N LEU A 10 -18.58 5.01 22.14
CA LEU A 10 -17.76 3.86 21.77
C LEU A 10 -18.32 2.60 22.45
N PRO A 11 -18.38 1.45 21.74
CA PRO A 11 -18.77 0.18 22.34
C PRO A 11 -17.96 -0.15 23.59
N ASP A 12 -18.57 -0.88 24.52
CA ASP A 12 -17.87 -1.41 25.69
C ASP A 12 -16.70 -2.30 25.25
N TYR A 13 -15.60 -2.18 26.01
CA TYR A 13 -14.39 -2.93 25.74
C TYR A 13 -13.59 -3.13 27.02
N ASP A 14 -13.31 -4.37 27.36
CA ASP A 14 -12.78 -4.79 28.68
C ASP A 14 -11.29 -4.48 28.91
N HIS A 15 -10.59 -3.94 27.90
CA HIS A 15 -9.18 -3.63 28.02
C HIS A 15 -8.95 -2.38 28.86
N GLU A 16 -8.21 -2.52 29.95
CA GLU A 16 -7.70 -1.42 30.76
C GLU A 16 -6.27 -1.09 30.33
N PRO A 17 -6.00 0.16 29.89
CA PRO A 17 -4.65 0.55 29.47
C PRO A 17 -3.71 0.58 30.69
N LYS A 18 -2.48 0.09 30.49
CA LYS A 18 -1.44 0.17 31.51
C LYS A 18 -1.06 1.64 31.77
N PRO A 19 -0.83 2.06 33.04
CA PRO A 19 -0.34 3.39 33.32
C PRO A 19 0.95 3.69 32.59
N TYR A 20 0.99 4.80 31.85
CA TYR A 20 2.19 5.22 31.14
C TYR A 20 3.24 5.74 32.14
N LYS A 21 4.49 5.27 32.00
CA LYS A 21 5.64 5.62 32.88
C LYS A 21 6.84 6.18 32.09
N GLY A 22 6.64 6.48 30.82
CA GLY A 22 7.69 7.04 29.96
C GLY A 22 7.83 8.56 30.06
N PRO A 23 8.60 9.19 29.15
CA PRO A 23 8.80 10.62 29.08
C PRO A 23 7.47 11.38 28.90
N SER A 24 7.38 12.58 29.47
CA SER A 24 6.22 13.46 29.29
C SER A 24 6.03 13.88 27.83
N TYR A 25 4.85 14.37 27.51
CA TYR A 25 4.53 14.89 26.17
C TYR A 25 5.55 15.95 25.70
N ASP A 26 5.91 16.89 26.57
CA ASP A 26 6.83 17.98 26.22
C ASP A 26 8.27 17.47 26.01
N GLU A 27 8.70 16.50 26.81
CA GLU A 27 10.00 15.82 26.61
C GLU A 27 10.04 15.06 25.29
N VAL A 28 8.97 14.32 24.95
CA VAL A 28 8.87 13.62 23.65
C VAL A 28 8.89 14.61 22.49
N MET A 29 8.19 15.73 22.58
CA MET A 29 8.21 16.78 21.56
C MET A 29 9.59 17.43 21.42
N ALA A 30 10.29 17.67 22.53
CA ALA A 30 11.66 18.18 22.50
C ALA A 30 12.65 17.18 21.86
N MET A 31 12.56 15.90 22.22
CA MET A 31 13.37 14.84 21.63
C MET A 31 13.08 14.69 20.13
N ARG A 32 11.80 14.71 19.74
CA ARG A 32 11.39 14.65 18.35
C ARG A 32 12.00 15.79 17.53
N LYS A 33 11.92 17.02 18.03
CA LYS A 33 12.48 18.19 17.36
C LYS A 33 14.01 18.13 17.23
N ARG A 34 14.68 17.52 18.20
CA ARG A 34 16.15 17.49 18.24
C ARG A 34 16.75 16.33 17.47
N TYR A 35 16.13 15.15 17.52
CA TYR A 35 16.76 13.91 17.08
C TYR A 35 16.06 13.24 15.88
N LEU A 36 14.84 13.64 15.53
CA LEU A 36 14.14 13.06 14.39
C LEU A 36 14.09 14.02 13.21
N THR A 37 13.93 13.45 12.02
CA THR A 37 13.85 14.26 10.79
C THR A 37 12.67 15.22 10.82
N PRO A 38 12.85 16.48 10.39
CA PRO A 38 11.77 17.46 10.28
C PRO A 38 10.65 17.05 9.31
N SER A 39 10.93 16.13 8.38
CA SER A 39 9.96 15.63 7.41
C SER A 39 8.92 14.67 8.01
N LEU A 40 9.09 14.20 9.25
CA LEU A 40 8.06 13.46 9.97
C LEU A 40 6.93 14.41 10.37
N LEU A 41 5.92 14.51 9.52
CA LEU A 41 4.77 15.38 9.73
C LEU A 41 3.83 14.85 10.80
N THR A 42 3.22 15.77 11.54
CA THR A 42 2.07 15.49 12.41
C THR A 42 0.87 16.22 11.83
N PHE A 43 -0.28 15.54 11.69
CA PHE A 43 -1.47 16.13 11.04
C PHE A 43 -2.26 17.08 11.96
N TYR A 44 -2.01 17.04 13.26
CA TYR A 44 -2.73 17.84 14.25
C TYR A 44 -1.87 19.01 14.73
N LYS A 45 -2.50 20.16 15.01
CA LYS A 45 -1.84 21.31 15.65
C LYS A 45 -1.18 20.94 16.98
N LYS A 46 -1.86 20.09 17.74
CA LYS A 46 -1.31 19.43 18.93
C LYS A 46 -1.36 17.94 18.68
N PRO A 47 -0.22 17.29 18.37
CA PRO A 47 -0.16 15.85 18.14
C PRO A 47 -0.70 15.05 19.33
N ILE A 48 -1.35 13.93 19.05
CA ILE A 48 -1.77 12.98 20.08
C ILE A 48 -0.58 12.07 20.36
N MET A 49 -0.23 11.86 21.63
CA MET A 49 0.82 10.94 22.02
C MET A 49 0.21 9.57 22.31
N ILE A 50 0.23 8.68 21.32
CA ILE A 50 -0.25 7.31 21.45
C ILE A 50 0.85 6.45 22.06
N VAL A 51 0.51 5.70 23.10
CA VAL A 51 1.45 4.87 23.86
C VAL A 51 1.03 3.40 23.95
N GLN A 52 -0.20 3.09 23.62
CA GLN A 52 -0.72 1.71 23.65
C GLN A 52 -1.80 1.51 22.59
N GLY A 53 -1.92 0.28 22.10
CA GLY A 53 -3.00 -0.15 21.21
C GLY A 53 -3.56 -1.49 21.67
N SER A 54 -4.86 -1.72 21.49
CA SER A 54 -5.52 -2.99 21.71
C SER A 54 -6.68 -3.15 20.74
N MET A 55 -6.61 -4.16 19.90
CA MET A 55 -7.56 -4.44 18.82
C MET A 55 -7.84 -3.19 17.96
N GLN A 56 -9.08 -2.71 17.93
CA GLN A 56 -9.47 -1.53 17.14
C GLN A 56 -9.21 -0.18 17.85
N TYR A 57 -8.61 -0.19 19.04
CA TYR A 57 -8.44 1.02 19.85
C TYR A 57 -6.97 1.39 20.06
N LEU A 58 -6.75 2.69 20.14
CA LEU A 58 -5.51 3.33 20.57
C LEU A 58 -5.72 4.05 21.90
N TYR A 59 -4.65 4.18 22.69
CA TYR A 59 -4.68 4.86 23.98
C TYR A 59 -3.53 5.86 24.09
N ASP A 60 -3.84 7.07 24.59
CA ASP A 60 -2.82 8.09 24.83
C ASP A 60 -2.17 7.92 26.23
N GLU A 61 -1.22 8.81 26.54
CA GLU A 61 -0.45 8.82 27.78
C GLU A 61 -1.30 9.02 29.05
N LYS A 62 -2.57 9.43 28.87
CA LYS A 62 -3.55 9.62 29.96
C LYS A 62 -4.55 8.48 30.05
N GLY A 63 -4.38 7.45 29.22
CA GLY A 63 -5.31 6.33 29.13
C GLY A 63 -6.61 6.62 28.38
N ARG A 64 -6.72 7.75 27.69
CA ARG A 64 -7.93 8.05 26.89
C ARG A 64 -7.96 7.14 25.67
N ARG A 65 -9.12 6.54 25.42
CA ARG A 65 -9.37 5.60 24.33
C ARG A 65 -9.83 6.32 23.07
N TYR A 66 -9.27 5.90 21.94
CA TYR A 66 -9.62 6.37 20.60
C TYR A 66 -9.94 5.17 19.70
N LEU A 67 -11.00 5.26 18.91
CA LEU A 67 -11.26 4.30 17.83
C LEU A 67 -10.28 4.61 16.68
N ASP A 68 -9.46 3.62 16.30
CA ASP A 68 -8.56 3.75 15.17
C ASP A 68 -9.28 3.45 13.86
N GLY A 69 -9.82 4.50 13.23
CA GLY A 69 -10.51 4.41 11.95
C GLY A 69 -9.60 4.28 10.73
N ILE A 70 -8.26 4.36 10.91
CA ILE A 70 -7.30 4.26 9.80
C ILE A 70 -6.44 2.99 9.84
N GLY A 71 -6.33 2.36 11.00
CA GLY A 71 -5.54 1.14 11.16
C GLY A 71 -4.05 1.34 10.89
N GLY A 72 -3.43 2.40 11.40
CA GLY A 72 -2.00 2.70 11.20
C GLY A 72 -1.62 2.90 9.74
N ILE A 73 -2.39 3.67 8.97
CA ILE A 73 -2.29 3.85 7.51
C ILE A 73 -2.49 2.51 6.80
N VAL A 74 -3.65 1.89 7.06
CA VAL A 74 -4.13 0.61 6.52
C VAL A 74 -3.16 -0.56 6.70
N THR A 75 -2.41 -0.55 7.79
CA THR A 75 -1.40 -1.56 8.12
C THR A 75 -1.94 -2.62 9.07
N VAL A 76 -2.64 -2.18 10.12
CA VAL A 76 -3.18 -3.05 11.18
C VAL A 76 -4.53 -3.59 10.73
N SER A 77 -4.56 -4.83 10.26
CA SER A 77 -5.77 -5.44 9.67
C SER A 77 -6.60 -6.25 10.64
N VAL A 78 -5.97 -6.89 11.62
CA VAL A 78 -6.65 -7.77 12.58
C VAL A 78 -6.64 -7.22 14.01
N GLY A 79 -6.17 -6.00 14.18
CA GLY A 79 -6.15 -5.29 15.46
C GLY A 79 -4.74 -5.06 16.02
N HIS A 80 -4.62 -3.97 16.79
CA HIS A 80 -3.40 -3.65 17.53
C HIS A 80 -3.14 -4.70 18.62
N SER A 81 -1.88 -5.10 18.77
CA SER A 81 -1.46 -6.05 19.81
C SER A 81 -2.33 -7.30 19.85
N HIS A 82 -2.70 -7.83 18.66
CA HIS A 82 -3.51 -9.04 18.56
C HIS A 82 -2.84 -10.19 19.32
N PRO A 83 -3.48 -10.82 20.32
CA PRO A 83 -2.83 -11.76 21.23
C PRO A 83 -2.10 -12.89 20.52
N ARG A 84 -2.77 -13.55 19.57
CA ARG A 84 -2.19 -14.65 18.81
C ARG A 84 -0.94 -14.24 18.02
N ILE A 85 -0.91 -13.01 17.46
CA ILE A 85 0.27 -12.52 16.73
C ILE A 85 1.40 -12.24 17.72
N ALA A 86 1.10 -11.58 18.84
CA ALA A 86 2.09 -11.29 19.87
C ALA A 86 2.74 -12.57 20.42
N ASP A 87 1.94 -13.60 20.68
CA ASP A 87 2.41 -14.89 21.18
C ASP A 87 3.33 -15.58 20.16
N ILE A 88 2.91 -15.69 18.88
CA ILE A 88 3.69 -16.34 17.82
C ILE A 88 5.01 -15.60 17.58
N VAL A 89 4.98 -14.25 17.54
CA VAL A 89 6.19 -13.44 17.37
C VAL A 89 7.14 -13.65 18.54
N SER A 90 6.63 -13.62 19.79
CA SER A 90 7.43 -13.88 20.99
C SER A 90 8.05 -15.28 20.99
N GLU A 91 7.29 -16.29 20.63
CA GLU A 91 7.78 -17.67 20.51
C GLU A 91 8.88 -17.77 19.45
N GLN A 92 8.68 -17.17 18.28
CA GLN A 92 9.66 -17.19 17.20
C GLN A 92 10.96 -16.48 17.59
N PHE A 93 10.88 -15.33 18.27
CA PHE A 93 12.06 -14.60 18.76
C PHE A 93 12.84 -15.41 19.80
N ASN A 94 12.18 -16.24 20.62
CA ASN A 94 12.84 -17.11 21.56
C ASN A 94 13.42 -18.39 20.91
N THR A 95 12.97 -18.73 19.69
CA THR A 95 13.40 -19.95 18.98
C THR A 95 14.52 -19.65 18.00
N LEU A 96 14.30 -18.71 17.06
CA LEU A 96 15.27 -18.35 16.01
C LEU A 96 14.90 -17.00 15.41
N VAL A 97 15.74 -15.98 15.64
CA VAL A 97 15.53 -14.62 15.13
C VAL A 97 16.02 -14.46 13.70
N HIS A 98 17.20 -14.99 13.38
CA HIS A 98 17.82 -14.83 12.08
C HIS A 98 18.36 -16.13 11.52
N ASN A 99 18.04 -16.38 10.26
CA ASN A 99 18.58 -17.50 9.50
C ASN A 99 18.94 -17.02 8.08
N PRO A 100 20.22 -17.02 7.69
CA PRO A 100 20.61 -16.64 6.34
C PRO A 100 20.11 -17.68 5.32
N PRO A 101 19.88 -17.27 4.05
CA PRO A 101 19.29 -18.15 3.02
C PRO A 101 20.15 -19.34 2.62
N ILE A 102 21.39 -19.44 3.10
CA ILE A 102 22.26 -20.62 2.92
C ILE A 102 21.78 -21.83 3.74
N TYR A 103 20.91 -21.63 4.73
CA TYR A 103 20.29 -22.70 5.50
C TYR A 103 18.80 -22.79 5.17
N LEU A 104 18.27 -24.01 5.16
CA LEU A 104 16.83 -24.20 4.99
C LEU A 104 16.07 -23.71 6.22
N ASN A 105 14.97 -23.01 5.98
CA ASN A 105 14.02 -22.59 7.02
C ASN A 105 12.61 -23.01 6.59
N PRO A 106 11.91 -23.84 7.36
CA PRO A 106 10.58 -24.32 7.00
C PRO A 106 9.54 -23.19 6.96
N ILE A 107 9.65 -22.20 7.87
CA ILE A 107 8.65 -21.13 8.01
C ILE A 107 8.51 -20.32 6.73
N ILE A 108 9.63 -19.90 6.11
CA ILE A 108 9.58 -19.13 4.87
C ILE A 108 9.00 -19.93 3.70
N ALA A 109 9.30 -21.23 3.64
CA ALA A 109 8.77 -22.11 2.60
C ALA A 109 7.26 -22.36 2.76
N GLU A 110 6.81 -22.62 3.99
CA GLU A 110 5.40 -22.78 4.32
C GLU A 110 4.62 -21.49 4.05
N TYR A 111 5.18 -20.34 4.44
CA TYR A 111 4.54 -19.04 4.20
C TYR A 111 4.44 -18.71 2.72
N GLY A 112 5.50 -18.96 1.93
CA GLY A 112 5.46 -18.81 0.48
C GLY A 112 4.36 -19.65 -0.16
N LYS A 113 4.23 -20.92 0.25
CA LYS A 113 3.14 -21.81 -0.18
C LYS A 113 1.76 -21.25 0.20
N MET A 114 1.59 -20.74 1.43
CA MET A 114 0.32 -20.17 1.87
C MET A 114 -0.08 -18.92 1.06
N LEU A 115 0.88 -18.07 0.71
CA LEU A 115 0.65 -16.90 -0.13
C LEU A 115 0.28 -17.32 -1.56
N ALA A 116 1.03 -18.22 -2.17
CA ALA A 116 0.78 -18.74 -3.51
C ALA A 116 -0.63 -19.33 -3.63
N GLN A 117 -1.09 -20.08 -2.63
CA GLN A 117 -2.45 -20.64 -2.59
C GLN A 117 -3.57 -19.60 -2.50
N ARG A 118 -3.25 -18.32 -2.24
CA ARG A 118 -4.20 -17.21 -2.20
C ARG A 118 -4.16 -16.35 -3.46
N LEU A 119 -3.25 -16.61 -4.37
CA LEU A 119 -3.09 -15.90 -5.62
C LEU A 119 -3.68 -16.69 -6.79
N PRO A 120 -4.24 -16.00 -7.81
CA PRO A 120 -4.81 -16.67 -8.98
C PRO A 120 -3.74 -17.09 -10.00
N GLY A 121 -4.09 -18.06 -10.86
CA GLY A 121 -3.26 -18.47 -11.99
C GLY A 121 -1.92 -19.08 -11.56
N ASP A 122 -0.86 -18.68 -12.23
CA ASP A 122 0.50 -19.21 -12.05
C ASP A 122 1.36 -18.32 -11.12
N LEU A 123 0.75 -17.50 -10.28
CA LEU A 123 1.44 -16.65 -9.31
C LEU A 123 1.89 -17.48 -8.11
N GLU A 124 2.95 -18.25 -8.26
CA GLU A 124 3.43 -19.22 -7.25
C GLU A 124 4.76 -18.85 -6.59
N VAL A 125 5.55 -17.94 -7.19
CA VAL A 125 6.89 -17.61 -6.71
C VAL A 125 6.87 -16.36 -5.84
N CYS A 126 7.34 -16.49 -4.59
CA CYS A 126 7.39 -15.39 -3.62
C CYS A 126 8.81 -14.90 -3.38
N TYR A 127 9.00 -13.59 -3.40
CA TYR A 127 10.19 -12.89 -2.93
C TYR A 127 9.86 -12.11 -1.67
N PHE A 128 10.67 -12.26 -0.62
CA PHE A 128 10.49 -11.54 0.64
C PHE A 128 11.53 -10.42 0.75
N VAL A 129 11.04 -9.21 1.01
CA VAL A 129 11.81 -7.97 1.16
C VAL A 129 11.31 -7.22 2.40
N ASN A 130 11.87 -6.05 2.73
CA ASN A 130 11.62 -5.40 4.01
C ASN A 130 10.54 -4.29 3.97
N SER A 131 10.07 -3.92 2.79
CA SER A 131 9.06 -2.84 2.65
C SER A 131 8.33 -2.92 1.32
N GLY A 132 7.17 -2.22 1.24
CA GLY A 132 6.48 -2.03 -0.04
C GLY A 132 7.31 -1.26 -1.07
N SER A 133 8.19 -0.35 -0.64
CA SER A 133 9.14 0.33 -1.56
C SER A 133 10.11 -0.65 -2.18
N GLU A 134 10.72 -1.54 -1.39
CA GLU A 134 11.62 -2.58 -1.90
C GLU A 134 10.88 -3.60 -2.78
N ALA A 135 9.64 -3.98 -2.42
CA ALA A 135 8.82 -4.87 -3.24
C ALA A 135 8.55 -4.25 -4.62
N ASN A 136 8.20 -2.97 -4.67
CA ASN A 136 7.96 -2.24 -5.91
C ASN A 136 9.26 -2.00 -6.71
N ASP A 137 10.39 -1.73 -6.06
CA ASP A 137 11.71 -1.66 -6.71
C ASP A 137 12.07 -2.97 -7.38
N LEU A 138 11.89 -4.08 -6.67
CA LEU A 138 12.15 -5.42 -7.19
C LEU A 138 11.22 -5.76 -8.36
N ALA A 139 9.92 -5.48 -8.23
CA ALA A 139 8.95 -5.72 -9.30
C ALA A 139 9.29 -4.93 -10.58
N MET A 140 9.71 -3.66 -10.43
CA MET A 140 10.17 -2.85 -11.56
C MET A 140 11.44 -3.42 -12.20
N LEU A 141 12.40 -3.86 -11.40
CA LEU A 141 13.61 -4.51 -11.89
C LEU A 141 13.29 -5.80 -12.67
N MET A 142 12.42 -6.65 -12.10
CA MET A 142 11.99 -7.91 -12.73
C MET A 142 11.27 -7.65 -14.06
N ALA A 143 10.36 -6.67 -14.09
CA ALA A 143 9.65 -6.29 -15.31
C ALA A 143 10.63 -5.89 -16.42
N ARG A 144 11.62 -5.04 -16.11
CA ARG A 144 12.65 -4.60 -17.06
C ARG A 144 13.54 -5.73 -17.55
N LEU A 145 13.99 -6.61 -16.66
CA LEU A 145 14.83 -7.74 -17.02
C LEU A 145 14.08 -8.77 -17.87
N TYR A 146 12.83 -9.05 -17.52
CA TYR A 146 12.01 -10.03 -18.23
C TYR A 146 11.65 -9.58 -19.64
N THR A 147 11.26 -8.32 -19.80
CA THR A 147 10.81 -7.79 -21.09
C THR A 147 11.95 -7.25 -21.97
N GLY A 148 13.11 -6.98 -21.40
CA GLY A 148 14.19 -6.25 -22.07
C GLY A 148 13.88 -4.77 -22.34
N ASN A 149 12.74 -4.25 -21.85
CA ASN A 149 12.30 -2.87 -22.03
C ASN A 149 12.59 -2.05 -20.76
N ASN A 150 12.59 -0.71 -20.88
CA ASN A 150 12.90 0.18 -19.77
C ASN A 150 11.67 0.95 -19.23
N ASP A 151 10.73 1.30 -20.11
CA ASP A 151 9.65 2.22 -19.75
C ASP A 151 8.58 1.53 -18.89
N ILE A 152 8.28 2.15 -17.74
CA ILE A 152 7.20 1.76 -16.82
C ILE A 152 6.11 2.82 -16.89
N ILE A 153 4.86 2.39 -17.01
CA ILE A 153 3.70 3.28 -16.93
C ILE A 153 3.11 3.19 -15.52
N ALA A 154 2.86 4.34 -14.91
CA ALA A 154 2.21 4.46 -13.61
C ALA A 154 1.10 5.51 -13.65
N LEU A 155 0.20 5.49 -12.67
CA LEU A 155 -0.91 6.44 -12.59
C LEU A 155 -0.47 7.78 -11.99
N ARG A 156 -1.00 8.90 -12.47
CA ARG A 156 -0.95 10.17 -11.76
C ARG A 156 -1.62 10.00 -10.39
N ASN A 157 -1.09 10.69 -9.38
CA ASN A 157 -1.48 10.60 -7.98
C ASN A 157 -1.29 9.22 -7.34
N GLY A 158 -0.66 8.25 -8.03
CA GLY A 158 -0.26 6.98 -7.45
C GLY A 158 0.84 7.14 -6.41
N TYR A 159 0.92 6.22 -5.45
CA TYR A 159 1.97 6.15 -4.45
C TYR A 159 2.55 4.73 -4.38
N HIS A 160 3.80 4.60 -4.79
CA HIS A 160 4.46 3.29 -4.88
C HIS A 160 5.71 3.18 -4.00
N GLY A 161 5.95 4.14 -3.14
CA GLY A 161 7.08 4.14 -2.21
C GLY A 161 7.97 5.38 -2.30
N GLY A 162 8.99 5.43 -1.43
CA GLY A 162 9.90 6.56 -1.26
C GLY A 162 11.36 6.25 -1.56
N SER A 163 11.71 5.10 -2.15
CA SER A 163 13.05 4.85 -2.69
C SER A 163 13.29 5.68 -3.96
N GLN A 164 14.53 5.80 -4.39
CA GLN A 164 14.86 6.60 -5.57
C GLN A 164 14.13 6.13 -6.83
N SER A 165 13.95 4.83 -6.98
CA SER A 165 13.25 4.26 -8.15
C SER A 165 11.74 4.40 -8.02
N THR A 166 11.15 4.01 -6.89
CA THR A 166 9.70 4.08 -6.67
C THR A 166 9.18 5.52 -6.60
N MET A 167 10.01 6.47 -6.17
CA MET A 167 9.67 7.90 -6.19
C MET A 167 9.41 8.39 -7.62
N GLY A 168 10.02 7.77 -8.62
CA GLY A 168 9.70 8.02 -10.03
C GLY A 168 8.25 7.66 -10.36
N MET A 169 7.75 6.53 -9.86
CA MET A 169 6.38 6.06 -10.06
C MET A 169 5.37 6.81 -9.17
N THR A 170 5.77 7.24 -7.96
CA THR A 170 4.94 8.08 -7.08
C THR A 170 4.72 9.44 -7.74
N ALA A 171 3.48 9.72 -8.15
CA ALA A 171 3.14 10.90 -8.96
C ALA A 171 2.30 11.93 -8.19
N HIS A 172 2.67 12.19 -6.96
CA HIS A 172 2.01 13.15 -6.08
C HIS A 172 3.02 14.16 -5.56
N SER A 173 2.81 15.46 -5.82
CA SER A 173 3.77 16.54 -5.52
C SER A 173 4.23 16.57 -4.06
N THR A 174 3.35 16.25 -3.13
CA THR A 174 3.64 16.19 -1.68
C THR A 174 4.72 15.16 -1.33
N TRP A 175 4.92 14.14 -2.15
CA TRP A 175 5.86 13.05 -1.93
C TRP A 175 7.03 13.06 -2.93
N LYS A 176 7.20 14.16 -3.67
CA LYS A 176 8.32 14.32 -4.59
C LYS A 176 9.34 15.31 -4.05
N TYR A 177 10.60 15.06 -4.38
CA TYR A 177 11.72 15.94 -4.07
C TYR A 177 12.34 16.46 -5.35
N ASN A 178 13.01 17.61 -5.28
CA ASN A 178 13.67 18.24 -6.45
C ASN A 178 15.03 17.53 -6.72
N ILE A 179 14.95 16.27 -7.11
CA ILE A 179 16.09 15.42 -7.48
C ILE A 179 15.75 14.62 -8.73
N ASN A 180 16.75 14.00 -9.34
CA ASN A 180 16.52 13.01 -10.39
C ASN A 180 15.81 11.79 -9.80
N GLN A 181 14.63 11.45 -10.33
CA GLN A 181 13.74 10.43 -9.80
C GLN A 181 13.72 9.14 -10.65
N GLY A 182 14.84 8.78 -11.20
CA GLY A 182 14.95 7.64 -12.09
C GLY A 182 14.46 7.93 -13.50
N SER A 183 14.89 7.11 -14.45
CA SER A 183 14.52 7.22 -15.86
C SER A 183 13.47 6.17 -16.24
N GLY A 184 12.76 6.41 -17.36
CA GLY A 184 11.85 5.42 -17.94
C GLY A 184 10.54 5.26 -17.17
N VAL A 185 10.05 6.28 -16.46
CA VAL A 185 8.69 6.28 -15.90
C VAL A 185 7.82 7.26 -16.66
N ARG A 186 6.64 6.82 -17.08
CA ARG A 186 5.62 7.60 -17.77
C ARG A 186 4.33 7.58 -16.94
N HIS A 187 3.63 8.69 -16.88
CA HIS A 187 2.40 8.78 -16.11
C HIS A 187 1.19 8.95 -17.02
N THR A 188 0.26 8.02 -16.90
CA THR A 188 -1.08 8.14 -17.49
C THR A 188 -2.02 8.89 -16.56
N ILE A 189 -3.15 9.35 -17.06
CA ILE A 189 -4.16 10.07 -16.28
C ILE A 189 -4.70 9.20 -15.14
N MET A 190 -4.96 9.83 -13.99
CA MET A 190 -5.67 9.21 -12.88
C MET A 190 -7.13 8.92 -13.28
N PRO A 191 -7.61 7.67 -13.20
CA PRO A 191 -8.98 7.32 -13.56
C PRO A 191 -9.96 7.65 -12.42
N ASP A 192 -10.19 8.92 -12.20
CA ASP A 192 -11.04 9.48 -11.15
C ASP A 192 -12.38 9.95 -11.73
N CYS A 193 -13.44 9.17 -11.52
CA CYS A 193 -14.79 9.54 -11.98
C CYS A 193 -15.41 10.71 -11.20
N TYR A 194 -14.84 11.13 -10.08
CA TYR A 194 -15.33 12.28 -9.33
C TYR A 194 -14.80 13.61 -9.87
N ARG A 195 -13.52 13.67 -10.26
CA ARG A 195 -12.82 14.92 -10.65
C ARG A 195 -12.26 14.89 -12.07
N GLY A 196 -12.22 13.72 -12.68
CA GLY A 196 -11.65 13.54 -14.01
C GLY A 196 -12.63 13.88 -15.13
N PRO A 197 -12.20 13.73 -16.39
CA PRO A 197 -13.01 14.09 -17.56
C PRO A 197 -14.21 13.17 -17.81
N TRP A 198 -14.23 11.95 -17.30
CA TRP A 198 -15.34 11.00 -17.46
C TRP A 198 -15.88 10.60 -16.09
N GLY A 199 -17.14 10.93 -15.85
CA GLY A 199 -17.81 10.78 -14.55
C GLY A 199 -18.43 9.41 -14.31
N TYR A 200 -19.10 9.28 -13.17
CA TYR A 200 -19.80 8.04 -12.79
C TYR A 200 -20.96 7.68 -13.72
N ASP A 201 -21.53 8.66 -14.43
CA ASP A 201 -22.64 8.46 -15.35
C ASP A 201 -22.19 7.97 -16.74
N ASP A 202 -20.89 7.91 -16.98
CA ASP A 202 -20.33 7.44 -18.25
C ASP A 202 -20.06 5.94 -18.17
N PRO A 203 -20.84 5.09 -18.85
CA PRO A 203 -20.68 3.64 -18.81
C PRO A 203 -19.35 3.16 -19.41
N ASP A 204 -18.72 3.98 -20.25
CA ASP A 204 -17.46 3.69 -20.92
C ASP A 204 -16.24 4.36 -20.24
N ALA A 205 -16.42 4.98 -19.07
CA ALA A 205 -15.37 5.70 -18.37
C ALA A 205 -14.09 4.86 -18.24
N GLY A 206 -14.19 3.59 -17.83
CA GLY A 206 -13.03 2.70 -17.70
C GLY A 206 -12.26 2.55 -18.99
N THR A 207 -12.92 2.32 -20.11
CA THR A 207 -12.30 2.20 -21.44
C THR A 207 -11.67 3.51 -21.89
N LYS A 208 -12.37 4.64 -21.67
CA LYS A 208 -11.86 5.98 -22.04
C LYS A 208 -10.62 6.37 -21.23
N TYR A 209 -10.61 6.12 -19.93
CA TYR A 209 -9.41 6.30 -19.11
C TYR A 209 -8.26 5.39 -19.55
N ALA A 210 -8.53 4.13 -19.88
CA ALA A 210 -7.51 3.19 -20.33
C ALA A 210 -6.93 3.56 -21.71
N ALA A 211 -7.67 4.28 -22.56
CA ALA A 211 -7.17 4.79 -23.83
C ALA A 211 -5.98 5.76 -23.65
N ASP A 212 -5.88 6.45 -22.51
CA ASP A 212 -4.70 7.27 -22.21
C ASP A 212 -3.44 6.41 -21.96
N VAL A 213 -3.58 5.20 -21.43
CA VAL A 213 -2.46 4.24 -21.33
C VAL A 213 -1.90 3.94 -22.72
N GLN A 214 -2.77 3.63 -23.69
CA GLN A 214 -2.37 3.42 -25.08
C GLN A 214 -1.74 4.66 -25.70
N SER A 215 -2.29 5.85 -25.40
CA SER A 215 -1.73 7.12 -25.86
C SER A 215 -0.32 7.35 -25.32
N VAL A 216 -0.09 7.08 -24.03
CA VAL A 216 1.24 7.17 -23.38
C VAL A 216 2.21 6.22 -24.06
N ILE A 217 1.81 4.97 -24.32
CA ILE A 217 2.64 3.98 -25.03
C ILE A 217 3.05 4.53 -26.40
N ASN A 218 2.09 5.01 -27.19
CA ASN A 218 2.31 5.44 -28.57
C ASN A 218 3.16 6.71 -28.69
N HIS A 219 3.09 7.63 -27.75
CA HIS A 219 3.67 8.97 -27.91
C HIS A 219 4.87 9.25 -27.01
N THR A 220 5.10 8.43 -25.97
CA THR A 220 6.15 8.72 -24.97
C THR A 220 7.13 7.55 -24.75
N THR A 221 6.93 6.43 -25.45
CA THR A 221 7.79 5.27 -25.43
C THR A 221 8.12 4.83 -26.86
N PRO A 222 9.05 3.88 -27.06
CA PRO A 222 9.28 3.28 -28.40
C PRO A 222 8.14 2.39 -28.92
N GLY A 223 6.96 2.40 -28.29
CA GLY A 223 5.84 1.49 -28.58
C GLY A 223 5.91 0.17 -27.83
N GLN A 224 6.93 -0.02 -27.00
CA GLN A 224 7.14 -1.17 -26.12
C GLN A 224 7.41 -0.66 -24.69
N VAL A 225 6.93 -1.40 -23.69
CA VAL A 225 7.07 -1.04 -22.27
C VAL A 225 7.54 -2.23 -21.43
N ALA A 226 8.19 -1.97 -20.31
CA ALA A 226 8.51 -3.01 -19.33
C ALA A 226 7.27 -3.41 -18.53
N GLY A 227 6.43 -2.47 -18.16
CA GLY A 227 5.23 -2.80 -17.39
C GLY A 227 4.34 -1.61 -17.05
N PHE A 228 3.21 -1.96 -16.46
CA PHE A 228 2.21 -1.03 -15.93
C PHE A 228 2.01 -1.30 -14.45
N PHE A 229 2.19 -0.25 -13.62
CA PHE A 229 1.97 -0.25 -12.18
C PHE A 229 0.66 0.45 -11.83
N ALA A 230 -0.18 -0.21 -11.03
CA ALA A 230 -1.36 0.43 -10.47
C ALA A 230 -1.70 -0.14 -9.09
N GLU A 231 -2.08 0.76 -8.18
CA GLU A 231 -2.88 0.42 -7.01
C GLU A 231 -4.32 0.11 -7.51
N PRO A 232 -4.94 -1.04 -7.18
CA PRO A 232 -6.33 -1.32 -7.60
C PRO A 232 -7.36 -0.31 -7.05
N ILE A 233 -7.02 0.32 -5.92
CA ILE A 233 -7.65 1.53 -5.40
C ILE A 233 -6.51 2.46 -5.01
N GLN A 234 -6.46 3.66 -5.57
CA GLN A 234 -5.40 4.62 -5.24
C GLN A 234 -5.60 5.16 -3.82
N GLY A 235 -4.80 4.66 -2.86
CA GLY A 235 -4.94 5.02 -1.45
C GLY A 235 -4.54 6.46 -1.17
N VAL A 236 -3.26 6.80 -1.31
CA VAL A 236 -2.72 8.15 -1.04
C VAL A 236 -3.31 9.20 -2.00
N GLY A 237 -3.67 8.80 -3.21
CA GLY A 237 -4.32 9.64 -4.21
C GLY A 237 -5.73 10.13 -3.83
N GLY A 238 -6.30 9.62 -2.73
CA GLY A 238 -7.62 10.03 -2.23
C GLY A 238 -8.64 8.91 -2.09
N THR A 239 -8.20 7.69 -1.95
CA THR A 239 -9.02 6.47 -1.88
C THR A 239 -9.93 6.36 -3.12
N VAL A 240 -9.31 6.52 -4.30
CA VAL A 240 -10.03 6.53 -5.58
C VAL A 240 -10.20 5.13 -6.12
N VAL A 241 -11.45 4.69 -6.19
CA VAL A 241 -11.84 3.42 -6.81
C VAL A 241 -11.80 3.57 -8.33
N LEU A 242 -11.02 2.71 -8.99
CA LEU A 242 -10.89 2.74 -10.44
C LEU A 242 -12.22 2.35 -11.11
N PRO A 243 -12.62 3.01 -12.22
CA PRO A 243 -13.87 2.66 -12.91
C PRO A 243 -13.82 1.25 -13.47
N LYS A 244 -14.99 0.63 -13.53
CA LYS A 244 -15.14 -0.76 -14.01
C LYS A 244 -14.51 -0.94 -15.40
N GLY A 245 -13.75 -2.01 -15.56
CA GLY A 245 -13.10 -2.37 -16.83
C GLY A 245 -11.81 -1.60 -17.12
N TYR A 246 -11.42 -0.62 -16.30
CA TYR A 246 -10.19 0.14 -16.49
C TYR A 246 -8.95 -0.75 -16.48
N LEU A 247 -8.73 -1.54 -15.41
CA LEU A 247 -7.55 -2.40 -15.33
C LEU A 247 -7.52 -3.46 -16.42
N ALA A 248 -8.67 -4.01 -16.81
CA ALA A 248 -8.73 -4.99 -17.89
C ALA A 248 -8.20 -4.42 -19.22
N LYS A 249 -8.61 -3.20 -19.57
CA LYS A 249 -8.14 -2.53 -20.79
C LYS A 249 -6.70 -2.02 -20.66
N ALA A 250 -6.32 -1.49 -19.53
CA ALA A 250 -4.93 -1.07 -19.27
C ALA A 250 -3.96 -2.27 -19.39
N TYR A 251 -4.34 -3.43 -18.85
CA TYR A 251 -3.54 -4.67 -18.95
C TYR A 251 -3.47 -5.18 -20.39
N GLU A 252 -4.58 -5.12 -21.14
CA GLU A 252 -4.60 -5.46 -22.58
C GLU A 252 -3.60 -4.59 -23.36
N HIS A 253 -3.65 -3.27 -23.20
CA HIS A 253 -2.74 -2.34 -23.86
C HIS A 253 -1.27 -2.59 -23.48
N THR A 254 -1.01 -2.84 -22.21
CA THR A 254 0.34 -3.10 -21.68
C THR A 254 0.91 -4.40 -22.26
N ARG A 255 0.15 -5.50 -22.23
CA ARG A 255 0.59 -6.80 -22.75
C ARG A 255 0.78 -6.77 -24.26
N ASN A 256 -0.07 -6.07 -25.00
CA ASN A 256 0.10 -5.85 -26.43
C ASN A 256 1.38 -5.07 -26.77
N ALA A 257 1.86 -4.24 -25.85
CA ALA A 257 3.14 -3.52 -25.96
C ALA A 257 4.33 -4.32 -25.36
N GLY A 258 4.17 -5.61 -25.09
CA GLY A 258 5.21 -6.49 -24.57
C GLY A 258 5.53 -6.33 -23.07
N GLY A 259 4.74 -5.56 -22.34
CA GLY A 259 4.95 -5.31 -20.93
C GLY A 259 4.20 -6.27 -20.01
N VAL A 260 4.56 -6.26 -18.72
CA VAL A 260 3.89 -7.00 -17.64
C VAL A 260 3.04 -6.09 -16.78
N CYS A 261 1.98 -6.64 -16.19
CA CYS A 261 1.03 -5.90 -15.36
C CYS A 261 1.32 -6.15 -13.87
N ILE A 262 1.57 -5.08 -13.13
CA ILE A 262 1.93 -5.13 -11.72
C ILE A 262 0.80 -4.53 -10.89
N ALA A 263 0.21 -5.34 -10.00
CA ALA A 263 -0.75 -4.86 -9.01
C ALA A 263 -0.04 -4.51 -7.72
N ASP A 264 -0.09 -3.23 -7.34
CA ASP A 264 0.37 -2.77 -6.03
C ASP A 264 -0.73 -2.97 -4.99
N GLU A 265 -0.67 -4.11 -4.32
CA GLU A 265 -1.60 -4.53 -3.26
C GLU A 265 -1.13 -4.10 -1.86
N VAL A 266 -0.17 -3.21 -1.78
CA VAL A 266 0.41 -2.74 -0.50
C VAL A 266 -0.65 -2.15 0.43
N GLN A 267 -1.71 -1.53 -0.11
CA GLN A 267 -2.82 -0.99 0.68
C GLN A 267 -4.12 -1.78 0.53
N THR A 268 -4.34 -2.46 -0.58
CA THR A 268 -5.64 -3.06 -0.93
C THR A 268 -5.74 -4.55 -0.60
N GLY A 269 -4.61 -5.23 -0.47
CA GLY A 269 -4.57 -6.67 -0.20
C GLY A 269 -5.03 -7.10 1.19
N PHE A 270 -5.07 -8.41 1.37
CA PHE A 270 -5.40 -9.09 2.63
C PHE A 270 -6.81 -8.81 3.16
N GLY A 271 -7.81 -8.78 2.25
CA GLY A 271 -9.22 -8.64 2.61
C GLY A 271 -9.63 -7.21 2.98
N ARG A 272 -8.82 -6.19 2.70
CA ARG A 272 -9.11 -4.78 3.00
C ARG A 272 -10.43 -4.31 2.39
N LEU A 273 -10.82 -4.82 1.23
CA LEU A 273 -12.05 -4.47 0.54
C LEU A 273 -13.31 -5.10 1.17
N GLY A 274 -13.15 -6.12 2.01
CA GLY A 274 -14.26 -6.86 2.60
C GLY A 274 -14.90 -7.87 1.66
N THR A 275 -15.02 -7.58 0.38
CA THR A 275 -15.64 -8.45 -0.64
C THR A 275 -14.64 -9.35 -1.38
N HIS A 276 -13.36 -8.95 -1.41
CA HIS A 276 -12.28 -9.64 -2.12
C HIS A 276 -11.03 -9.69 -1.25
N TYR A 277 -10.20 -10.72 -1.44
CA TYR A 277 -8.94 -10.85 -0.72
C TYR A 277 -7.86 -9.93 -1.30
N TRP A 278 -7.82 -9.80 -2.63
CA TRP A 278 -6.95 -8.89 -3.36
C TRP A 278 -7.77 -7.81 -4.07
N GLY A 279 -7.22 -6.60 -4.13
CA GLY A 279 -7.91 -5.46 -4.74
C GLY A 279 -8.14 -5.63 -6.25
N PHE A 280 -7.20 -6.27 -6.97
CA PHE A 280 -7.34 -6.51 -8.41
C PHE A 280 -8.51 -7.46 -8.75
N GLU A 281 -8.92 -8.32 -7.83
CA GLU A 281 -10.06 -9.23 -8.03
C GLU A 281 -11.36 -8.45 -8.23
N TYR A 282 -11.51 -7.29 -7.58
CA TYR A 282 -12.65 -6.39 -7.77
C TYR A 282 -12.82 -5.93 -9.23
N GLN A 283 -11.70 -5.81 -9.97
CA GLN A 283 -11.69 -5.47 -11.39
C GLN A 283 -11.77 -6.69 -12.31
N GLY A 284 -11.76 -7.90 -11.77
CA GLY A 284 -11.83 -9.16 -12.52
C GLY A 284 -10.60 -9.42 -13.40
N VAL A 285 -9.42 -8.99 -12.94
CA VAL A 285 -8.15 -9.17 -13.68
C VAL A 285 -7.16 -10.01 -12.90
N THR A 286 -6.20 -10.61 -13.62
CA THR A 286 -5.04 -11.28 -13.04
C THR A 286 -3.78 -10.55 -13.49
N PRO A 287 -2.99 -9.97 -12.55
CA PRO A 287 -1.70 -9.35 -12.84
C PRO A 287 -0.62 -10.42 -13.08
N ASP A 288 0.52 -9.98 -13.58
CA ASP A 288 1.71 -10.83 -13.78
C ASP A 288 2.63 -10.79 -12.54
N ILE A 289 2.58 -9.70 -11.77
CA ILE A 289 3.28 -9.52 -10.51
C ILE A 289 2.34 -8.85 -9.49
N VAL A 290 2.39 -9.32 -8.24
CA VAL A 290 1.68 -8.70 -7.11
C VAL A 290 2.69 -8.24 -6.08
N THR A 291 2.67 -6.97 -5.72
CA THR A 291 3.47 -6.45 -4.61
C THR A 291 2.62 -6.22 -3.38
N MET A 292 3.15 -6.53 -2.21
CA MET A 292 2.40 -6.46 -0.96
C MET A 292 3.27 -6.01 0.21
N ALA A 293 2.64 -5.39 1.20
CA ALA A 293 3.26 -4.97 2.46
C ALA A 293 2.17 -4.72 3.51
N LYS A 294 2.42 -3.87 4.48
CA LYS A 294 1.45 -3.41 5.50
C LYS A 294 0.70 -4.55 6.18
N SER A 295 -0.49 -4.88 5.67
CA SER A 295 -1.36 -5.92 6.26
C SER A 295 -0.72 -7.30 6.36
N ILE A 296 0.26 -7.61 5.51
CA ILE A 296 1.00 -8.88 5.53
C ILE A 296 1.66 -9.16 6.89
N GLY A 297 2.16 -8.10 7.56
CA GLY A 297 2.79 -8.19 8.87
C GLY A 297 1.91 -7.66 10.02
N ASN A 298 0.72 -7.13 9.75
CA ASN A 298 -0.14 -6.46 10.73
C ASN A 298 0.59 -5.39 11.57
N GLY A 299 1.67 -4.81 11.03
CA GLY A 299 2.50 -3.81 11.72
C GLY A 299 3.66 -4.35 12.54
N ALA A 300 3.91 -5.67 12.50
CA ALA A 300 5.08 -6.31 13.10
C ALA A 300 6.27 -6.32 12.15
#